data_3e395b7a27f228ab7b23444670c80748
#
_entry.id   3e395b7a27f228ab7b23444670c80748
#
_cell.length_a   1.000
_cell.length_b   1.000
_cell.length_c   1.000
_cell.angle_alpha   90.00
_cell.angle_beta   90.00
_cell.angle_gamma   90.00
#
_symmetry.space_group_name_H-M   'P 1'
#
loop_
_entity.id
_entity.type
_entity.pdbx_description
1 polymer ?
#
loop_
_entity_poly.entity_id
_entity_poly.type
_entity_poly.pdbx_seq_one_letter_code
_entity_poly.pdbx_strand_id
1 'polypeptide(L)'
;MRYLVTGGAGFIGSHIVHTLLKQGAHVRVLDNFSTGKRENLSGLAEQFNGGKFEVHEGDVRDRTVVGEAVQDVDIIFHEAAFVSVPESMEKPQDCFDVNVTSTVGLFDAAREVGVKRVVIASSAAVYGESDVLPLQETTPTQSLSPYAASKRTTEIYAQLYTQALGLEVVALRYFNVYGPRQRPDSMYAAAVPIFVRRLLDGKPVTVYGDGGQTRDLINVHDVVRANLVASEHPKAPGNVFNICTGQETRLLDLLEVLYDLFPNVPEPVFAKPRAGDIYRSVGSPDFAAQMIDFRSEVSLEEGLKETVAWMQV
;
A
#
# COMPACT_ATOMS: atom_id res chain seq x y z
N MET A 1 21.05 -2.92 10.58
CA MET A 1 20.29 -3.79 9.68
C MET A 1 20.28 -3.17 8.29
N ARG A 2 20.26 -4.02 7.26
CA ARG A 2 20.13 -3.61 5.85
C ARG A 2 18.75 -4.06 5.35
N TYR A 3 18.04 -3.13 4.77
CA TYR A 3 16.67 -3.34 4.26
C TYR A 3 16.65 -3.26 2.74
N LEU A 4 15.85 -4.11 2.10
CA LEU A 4 15.45 -3.96 0.71
C LEU A 4 13.99 -3.48 0.66
N VAL A 5 13.73 -2.43 -0.11
CA VAL A 5 12.37 -1.97 -0.41
C VAL A 5 12.15 -2.10 -1.91
N THR A 6 11.38 -3.09 -2.34
CA THR A 6 10.96 -3.17 -3.74
C THR A 6 9.77 -2.23 -3.96
N GLY A 7 9.69 -1.57 -5.12
CA GLY A 7 8.70 -0.49 -5.31
C GLY A 7 8.99 0.75 -4.46
N GLY A 8 10.27 0.92 -4.06
CA GLY A 8 10.68 2.00 -3.14
C GLY A 8 10.58 3.40 -3.70
N ALA A 9 10.40 3.58 -5.01
CA ALA A 9 10.11 4.87 -5.64
C ALA A 9 8.59 5.15 -5.73
N GLY A 10 7.74 4.18 -5.36
CA GLY A 10 6.29 4.29 -5.33
C GLY A 10 5.75 5.10 -4.15
N PHE A 11 4.43 5.15 -4.03
CA PHE A 11 3.73 5.88 -2.97
C PHE A 11 4.12 5.37 -1.58
N ILE A 12 3.76 4.14 -1.20
CA ILE A 12 4.02 3.59 0.13
C ILE A 12 5.52 3.33 0.32
N GLY A 13 6.17 2.68 -0.66
CA GLY A 13 7.58 2.30 -0.58
C GLY A 13 8.50 3.49 -0.30
N SER A 14 8.26 4.66 -0.90
CA SER A 14 9.08 5.84 -0.67
C SER A 14 8.97 6.40 0.75
N HIS A 15 7.82 6.26 1.40
CA HIS A 15 7.68 6.62 2.81
C HIS A 15 8.39 5.62 3.72
N ILE A 16 8.37 4.31 3.41
CA ILE A 16 9.17 3.29 4.13
C ILE A 16 10.66 3.62 4.02
N VAL A 17 11.16 3.86 2.79
CA VAL A 17 12.55 4.25 2.54
C VAL A 17 12.97 5.47 3.37
N HIS A 18 12.17 6.52 3.33
CA HIS A 18 12.43 7.75 4.09
C HIS A 18 12.50 7.50 5.59
N THR A 19 11.57 6.71 6.13
CA THR A 19 11.49 6.43 7.57
C THR A 19 12.69 5.60 8.03
N LEU A 20 13.06 4.57 7.28
CA LEU A 20 14.24 3.74 7.58
C LEU A 20 15.54 4.54 7.55
N LEU A 21 15.72 5.42 6.55
CA LEU A 21 16.88 6.28 6.46
C LEU A 21 16.98 7.29 7.62
N LYS A 22 15.84 7.86 8.04
CA LYS A 22 15.77 8.72 9.24
C LYS A 22 16.19 8.00 10.52
N GLN A 23 15.91 6.69 10.60
CA GLN A 23 16.33 5.83 11.71
C GLN A 23 17.81 5.39 11.60
N GLY A 24 18.53 5.81 10.56
CA GLY A 24 19.94 5.50 10.34
C GLY A 24 20.20 4.11 9.76
N ALA A 25 19.18 3.45 9.20
CA ALA A 25 19.30 2.15 8.57
C ALA A 25 20.04 2.22 7.22
N HIS A 26 20.54 1.06 6.73
CA HIS A 26 20.99 0.89 5.37
C HIS A 26 19.82 0.44 4.50
N VAL A 27 19.50 1.19 3.44
CA VAL A 27 18.34 0.93 2.60
C VAL A 27 18.74 0.76 1.15
N ARG A 28 18.39 -0.37 0.58
CA ARG A 28 18.43 -0.64 -0.85
C ARG A 28 17.02 -0.56 -1.42
N VAL A 29 16.87 0.11 -2.54
CA VAL A 29 15.63 0.17 -3.33
C VAL A 29 15.79 -0.67 -4.58
N LEU A 30 14.78 -1.46 -4.92
CA LEU A 30 14.61 -2.08 -6.25
C LEU A 30 13.33 -1.53 -6.86
N ASP A 31 13.43 -0.79 -7.98
CA ASP A 31 12.29 -0.19 -8.67
C ASP A 31 12.58 -0.09 -10.17
N ASN A 32 11.60 -0.37 -11.02
CA ASN A 32 11.70 -0.20 -12.48
C ASN A 32 11.17 1.15 -12.97
N PHE A 33 10.71 2.00 -12.05
CA PHE A 33 10.14 3.33 -12.28
C PHE A 33 8.95 3.35 -13.27
N SER A 34 8.26 2.24 -13.44
CA SER A 34 7.05 2.18 -14.29
C SER A 34 5.90 3.02 -13.72
N THR A 35 5.78 3.06 -12.40
CA THR A 35 4.80 3.88 -11.67
C THR A 35 5.45 4.73 -10.58
N GLY A 36 6.56 4.28 -10.01
CA GLY A 36 7.38 5.04 -9.06
C GLY A 36 8.02 6.26 -9.71
N LYS A 37 8.25 7.30 -8.90
CA LYS A 37 8.86 8.56 -9.35
C LYS A 37 10.26 8.71 -8.78
N ARG A 38 11.25 9.07 -9.62
CA ARG A 38 12.62 9.33 -9.18
C ARG A 38 12.70 10.47 -8.16
N GLU A 39 11.79 11.44 -8.29
CA GLU A 39 11.66 12.58 -7.38
C GLU A 39 11.38 12.15 -5.93
N ASN A 40 10.67 11.03 -5.73
CA ASN A 40 10.41 10.50 -4.40
C ASN A 40 11.69 10.03 -3.67
N LEU A 41 12.77 9.79 -4.41
CA LEU A 41 14.07 9.33 -3.90
C LEU A 41 15.17 10.36 -4.06
N SER A 42 14.89 11.52 -4.67
CA SER A 42 15.90 12.54 -4.94
C SER A 42 16.44 13.16 -3.65
N GLY A 43 17.75 13.43 -3.63
CA GLY A 43 18.44 14.06 -2.49
C GLY A 43 18.66 13.15 -1.27
N LEU A 44 18.15 11.89 -1.28
CA LEU A 44 18.30 11.01 -0.13
C LEU A 44 19.75 10.56 0.11
N ALA A 45 20.51 10.34 -0.96
CA ALA A 45 21.91 9.94 -0.86
C ALA A 45 22.76 11.00 -0.17
N GLU A 46 22.55 12.27 -0.52
CA GLU A 46 23.25 13.42 0.07
C GLU A 46 22.78 13.69 1.51
N GLN A 47 21.47 13.61 1.74
CA GLN A 47 20.87 13.88 3.05
C GLN A 47 21.28 12.85 4.11
N PHE A 48 21.44 11.57 3.72
CA PHE A 48 21.70 10.47 4.64
C PHE A 48 23.09 9.83 4.48
N ASN A 49 24.12 10.63 4.12
CA ASN A 49 25.53 10.20 4.02
C ASN A 49 25.80 9.02 3.09
N GLY A 50 25.50 9.17 1.81
CA GLY A 50 25.98 8.39 0.63
C GLY A 50 26.15 6.87 0.70
N GLY A 51 26.52 6.32 1.83
CA GLY A 51 26.78 4.88 2.00
C GLY A 51 25.65 4.07 2.62
N LYS A 52 24.54 4.71 2.98
CA LYS A 52 23.38 4.04 3.60
C LYS A 52 22.19 3.88 2.65
N PHE A 53 22.26 4.44 1.47
CA PHE A 53 21.19 4.43 0.48
C PHE A 53 21.69 4.03 -0.90
N GLU A 54 21.10 3.02 -1.49
CA GLU A 54 21.39 2.52 -2.85
C GLU A 54 20.09 2.32 -3.64
N VAL A 55 20.14 2.59 -4.94
CA VAL A 55 19.03 2.33 -5.86
C VAL A 55 19.48 1.38 -6.95
N HIS A 56 18.83 0.22 -7.01
CA HIS A 56 18.93 -0.75 -8.09
C HIS A 56 17.75 -0.53 -9.01
N GLU A 57 18.00 -0.02 -10.22
CA GLU A 57 16.98 0.08 -11.24
C GLU A 57 16.75 -1.26 -11.92
N GLY A 58 15.56 -1.82 -11.77
CA GLY A 58 15.26 -3.12 -12.35
C GLY A 58 13.85 -3.63 -12.05
N ASP A 59 13.45 -4.65 -12.76
CA ASP A 59 12.12 -5.24 -12.65
C ASP A 59 12.17 -6.47 -11.71
N VAL A 60 11.19 -6.55 -10.81
CA VAL A 60 11.07 -7.68 -9.87
C VAL A 60 10.80 -9.02 -10.56
N ARG A 61 10.43 -9.01 -11.84
CA ARG A 61 10.28 -10.21 -12.68
C ARG A 61 11.63 -10.77 -13.16
N ASP A 62 12.68 -9.96 -13.15
CA ASP A 62 14.03 -10.39 -13.52
C ASP A 62 14.71 -11.06 -12.31
N ARG A 63 14.85 -12.38 -12.38
CA ARG A 63 15.47 -13.18 -11.30
C ARG A 63 16.92 -12.83 -11.03
N THR A 64 17.67 -12.37 -12.04
CA THR A 64 19.07 -11.96 -11.88
C THR A 64 19.14 -10.69 -11.04
N VAL A 65 18.34 -9.69 -11.42
CA VAL A 65 18.26 -8.41 -10.68
C VAL A 65 17.78 -8.63 -9.24
N VAL A 66 16.77 -9.47 -9.04
CA VAL A 66 16.29 -9.82 -7.70
C VAL A 66 17.37 -10.52 -6.90
N GLY A 67 18.09 -11.49 -7.49
CA GLY A 67 19.19 -12.22 -6.85
C GLY A 67 20.32 -11.30 -6.39
N GLU A 68 20.64 -10.26 -7.16
CA GLU A 68 21.62 -9.22 -6.77
C GLU A 68 21.06 -8.31 -5.67
N ALA A 69 19.79 -7.90 -5.79
CA ALA A 69 19.17 -6.97 -4.85
C ALA A 69 19.03 -7.52 -3.42
N VAL A 70 18.84 -8.84 -3.26
CA VAL A 70 18.67 -9.48 -1.94
C VAL A 70 19.97 -9.76 -1.20
N GLN A 71 21.16 -9.59 -1.83
CA GLN A 71 22.45 -9.88 -1.20
C GLN A 71 22.69 -9.00 0.05
N ASP A 72 23.11 -9.62 1.13
CA ASP A 72 23.39 -8.97 2.42
C ASP A 72 22.21 -8.19 3.03
N VAL A 73 20.95 -8.57 2.70
CA VAL A 73 19.72 -7.95 3.21
C VAL A 73 19.20 -8.73 4.40
N ASP A 74 18.85 -8.03 5.47
CA ASP A 74 18.24 -8.64 6.66
C ASP A 74 16.70 -8.78 6.53
N ILE A 75 16.04 -7.72 6.01
CA ILE A 75 14.58 -7.61 5.93
C ILE A 75 14.18 -7.01 4.58
N ILE A 76 13.10 -7.53 3.99
CA ILE A 76 12.52 -7.03 2.74
C ILE A 76 11.12 -6.46 2.99
N PHE A 77 10.86 -5.25 2.49
CA PHE A 77 9.53 -4.69 2.29
C PHE A 77 9.17 -4.80 0.81
N HIS A 78 8.20 -5.64 0.48
CA HIS A 78 7.82 -5.92 -0.90
C HIS A 78 6.56 -5.15 -1.28
N GLU A 79 6.77 -3.90 -1.77
CA GLU A 79 5.72 -2.97 -2.20
C GLU A 79 5.57 -2.92 -3.73
N ALA A 80 6.52 -3.48 -4.49
CA ALA A 80 6.41 -3.57 -5.94
C ALA A 80 5.22 -4.43 -6.34
N ALA A 81 4.28 -3.86 -7.09
CA ALA A 81 3.07 -4.56 -7.49
C ALA A 81 2.42 -3.93 -8.73
N PHE A 82 1.65 -4.73 -9.44
CA PHE A 82 0.61 -4.27 -10.35
C PHE A 82 -0.61 -3.88 -9.48
N VAL A 83 -0.95 -2.58 -9.41
CA VAL A 83 -1.88 -2.05 -8.38
C VAL A 83 -3.29 -1.72 -8.89
N SER A 84 -3.47 -1.60 -10.21
CA SER A 84 -4.73 -1.17 -10.80
C SER A 84 -5.73 -2.31 -10.94
N VAL A 85 -6.84 -2.27 -10.19
CA VAL A 85 -7.92 -3.26 -10.30
C VAL A 85 -8.53 -3.27 -11.72
N PRO A 86 -8.94 -2.12 -12.31
CA PRO A 86 -9.49 -2.13 -13.66
C PRO A 86 -8.50 -2.59 -14.73
N GLU A 87 -7.25 -2.13 -14.67
CA GLU A 87 -6.24 -2.56 -15.63
C GLU A 87 -5.92 -4.06 -15.50
N SER A 88 -6.06 -4.66 -14.30
CA SER A 88 -5.88 -6.11 -14.12
C SER A 88 -6.93 -6.93 -14.86
N MET A 89 -8.14 -6.37 -15.08
CA MET A 89 -9.18 -7.01 -15.91
C MET A 89 -8.80 -7.05 -17.39
N GLU A 90 -8.03 -6.05 -17.85
CA GLU A 90 -7.56 -5.95 -19.23
C GLU A 90 -6.27 -6.75 -19.44
N LYS A 91 -5.39 -6.80 -18.41
CA LYS A 91 -4.06 -7.41 -18.45
C LYS A 91 -3.86 -8.43 -17.30
N PRO A 92 -4.68 -9.50 -17.24
CA PRO A 92 -4.64 -10.45 -16.12
C PRO A 92 -3.31 -11.20 -16.00
N GLN A 93 -2.66 -11.51 -17.13
CA GLN A 93 -1.35 -12.20 -17.14
C GLN A 93 -0.25 -11.29 -16.58
N ASP A 94 -0.18 -10.03 -17.01
CA ASP A 94 0.81 -9.09 -16.49
C ASP A 94 0.64 -8.90 -14.97
N CYS A 95 -0.62 -8.81 -14.51
CA CYS A 95 -0.93 -8.73 -13.08
C CYS A 95 -0.44 -9.98 -12.33
N PHE A 96 -0.66 -11.17 -12.88
CA PHE A 96 -0.18 -12.42 -12.28
C PHE A 96 1.35 -12.48 -12.25
N ASP A 97 2.02 -12.14 -13.34
CA ASP A 97 3.48 -12.20 -13.46
C ASP A 97 4.16 -11.22 -12.50
N VAL A 98 3.63 -9.97 -12.40
CA VAL A 98 4.17 -8.97 -11.48
C VAL A 98 3.84 -9.30 -10.03
N ASN A 99 2.61 -9.72 -9.71
CA ASN A 99 2.22 -9.89 -8.31
C ASN A 99 2.54 -11.28 -7.75
N VAL A 100 2.39 -12.34 -8.54
CA VAL A 100 2.54 -13.72 -8.04
C VAL A 100 3.89 -14.31 -8.43
N THR A 101 4.19 -14.39 -9.73
CA THR A 101 5.42 -15.04 -10.21
C THR A 101 6.66 -14.36 -9.63
N SER A 102 6.69 -13.01 -9.63
CA SER A 102 7.84 -12.27 -9.09
C SER A 102 7.97 -12.41 -7.57
N THR A 103 6.84 -12.39 -6.84
CA THR A 103 6.84 -12.51 -5.38
C THR A 103 7.37 -13.89 -4.94
N VAL A 104 6.95 -14.97 -5.61
CA VAL A 104 7.48 -16.31 -5.34
C VAL A 104 8.99 -16.38 -5.66
N GLY A 105 9.41 -15.77 -6.77
CA GLY A 105 10.84 -15.66 -7.12
C GLY A 105 11.66 -14.88 -6.09
N LEU A 106 11.09 -13.79 -5.55
CA LEU A 106 11.71 -13.02 -4.45
C LEU A 106 11.83 -13.86 -3.17
N PHE A 107 10.79 -14.63 -2.81
CA PHE A 107 10.84 -15.50 -1.63
C PHE A 107 11.92 -16.56 -1.75
N ASP A 108 12.06 -17.19 -2.92
CA ASP A 108 13.13 -18.16 -3.18
C ASP A 108 14.52 -17.51 -3.02
N ALA A 109 14.76 -16.38 -3.69
CA ALA A 109 16.02 -15.66 -3.59
C ALA A 109 16.32 -15.18 -2.15
N ALA A 110 15.31 -14.66 -1.45
CA ALA A 110 15.44 -14.24 -0.05
C ALA A 110 15.84 -15.40 0.87
N ARG A 111 15.19 -16.56 0.70
CA ARG A 111 15.49 -17.77 1.46
C ARG A 111 16.91 -18.28 1.20
N GLU A 112 17.35 -18.30 -0.06
CA GLU A 112 18.66 -18.79 -0.45
C GLU A 112 19.81 -18.00 0.18
N VAL A 113 19.65 -16.67 0.34
CA VAL A 113 20.67 -15.80 0.96
C VAL A 113 20.48 -15.62 2.46
N GLY A 114 19.44 -16.20 3.06
CA GLY A 114 19.20 -16.14 4.49
C GLY A 114 18.56 -14.83 4.99
N VAL A 115 17.75 -14.16 4.16
CA VAL A 115 16.91 -13.04 4.61
C VAL A 115 16.03 -13.50 5.77
N LYS A 116 16.00 -12.72 6.84
CA LYS A 116 15.26 -13.06 8.06
C LYS A 116 13.76 -12.98 7.86
N ARG A 117 13.27 -11.89 7.25
CA ARG A 117 11.84 -11.63 7.12
C ARG A 117 11.48 -10.85 5.86
N VAL A 118 10.33 -11.18 5.28
CA VAL A 118 9.71 -10.42 4.20
C VAL A 118 8.34 -9.92 4.66
N VAL A 119 8.06 -8.63 4.49
CA VAL A 119 6.73 -8.03 4.68
C VAL A 119 6.17 -7.70 3.30
N ILE A 120 4.98 -8.20 2.99
CA ILE A 120 4.36 -8.01 1.67
C ILE A 120 3.09 -7.18 1.74
N ALA A 121 2.90 -6.34 0.75
CA ALA A 121 1.66 -5.60 0.52
C ALA A 121 0.56 -6.54 -0.01
N SER A 122 -0.47 -6.82 0.80
CA SER A 122 -1.75 -7.36 0.36
C SER A 122 -2.79 -6.24 0.28
N SER A 123 -4.08 -6.57 0.14
CA SER A 123 -5.14 -5.58 -0.08
C SER A 123 -6.48 -6.04 0.49
N ALA A 124 -7.28 -5.10 0.99
CA ALA A 124 -8.69 -5.34 1.33
C ALA A 124 -9.54 -5.80 0.13
N ALA A 125 -9.06 -5.60 -1.10
CA ALA A 125 -9.73 -6.11 -2.31
C ALA A 125 -9.92 -7.63 -2.33
N VAL A 126 -9.16 -8.39 -1.54
CA VAL A 126 -9.29 -9.85 -1.42
C VAL A 126 -10.65 -10.27 -0.84
N TYR A 127 -11.30 -9.40 -0.07
CA TYR A 127 -12.61 -9.70 0.53
C TYR A 127 -13.76 -9.66 -0.48
N GLY A 128 -13.64 -8.80 -1.54
CA GLY A 128 -14.77 -8.54 -2.43
C GLY A 128 -15.92 -7.84 -1.72
N GLU A 129 -17.15 -8.18 -2.09
CA GLU A 129 -18.35 -7.73 -1.38
C GLU A 129 -18.65 -8.63 -0.18
N SER A 130 -19.04 -8.01 0.93
CA SER A 130 -19.42 -8.74 2.16
C SER A 130 -20.55 -8.01 2.89
N ASP A 131 -21.55 -8.76 3.29
CA ASP A 131 -22.63 -8.25 4.15
C ASP A 131 -22.23 -8.19 5.62
N VAL A 132 -21.10 -8.84 5.99
CA VAL A 132 -20.60 -8.89 7.36
C VAL A 132 -19.50 -7.86 7.53
N LEU A 133 -19.75 -6.83 8.32
CA LEU A 133 -18.83 -5.75 8.65
C LEU A 133 -18.73 -5.58 10.17
N PRO A 134 -17.57 -5.16 10.71
CA PRO A 134 -16.31 -4.91 10.00
C PRO A 134 -15.65 -6.20 9.50
N LEU A 135 -14.89 -6.11 8.39
CA LEU A 135 -14.15 -7.22 7.80
C LEU A 135 -13.02 -7.68 8.73
N GLN A 136 -13.02 -8.94 9.09
CA GLN A 136 -11.96 -9.57 9.90
C GLN A 136 -11.06 -10.41 9.00
N GLU A 137 -9.85 -10.73 9.45
CA GLU A 137 -8.91 -11.58 8.70
C GLU A 137 -9.47 -12.99 8.43
N THR A 138 -10.40 -13.44 9.28
CA THR A 138 -11.15 -14.71 9.15
C THR A 138 -12.35 -14.62 8.23
N THR A 139 -12.78 -13.42 7.82
CA THR A 139 -13.88 -13.24 6.86
C THR A 139 -13.53 -13.96 5.54
N PRO A 140 -14.43 -14.78 4.98
CA PRO A 140 -14.19 -15.44 3.71
C PRO A 140 -13.81 -14.44 2.61
N THR A 141 -12.78 -14.79 1.84
CA THR A 141 -12.32 -13.95 0.73
C THR A 141 -13.04 -14.29 -0.56
N GLN A 142 -13.49 -13.27 -1.30
CA GLN A 142 -14.11 -13.40 -2.62
C GLN A 142 -13.38 -12.47 -3.60
N SER A 143 -12.40 -13.01 -4.31
CA SER A 143 -11.63 -12.21 -5.27
C SER A 143 -12.47 -11.90 -6.51
N LEU A 144 -12.82 -10.63 -6.71
CA LEU A 144 -13.65 -10.16 -7.82
C LEU A 144 -12.83 -9.63 -9.01
N SER A 145 -11.49 -9.70 -8.93
CA SER A 145 -10.60 -9.25 -9.99
C SER A 145 -9.28 -10.05 -10.00
N PRO A 146 -8.53 -10.07 -11.11
CA PRO A 146 -7.19 -10.66 -11.15
C PRO A 146 -6.25 -10.04 -10.13
N TYR A 147 -6.34 -8.72 -9.87
CA TYR A 147 -5.60 -8.06 -8.80
C TYR A 147 -5.91 -8.67 -7.42
N ALA A 148 -7.19 -8.77 -7.05
CA ALA A 148 -7.59 -9.36 -5.77
C ALA A 148 -7.14 -10.83 -5.66
N ALA A 149 -7.31 -11.62 -6.72
CA ALA A 149 -6.86 -13.00 -6.78
C ALA A 149 -5.34 -13.12 -6.64
N SER A 150 -4.56 -12.25 -7.29
CA SER A 150 -3.11 -12.23 -7.17
C SER A 150 -2.66 -11.93 -5.73
N LYS A 151 -3.26 -10.94 -5.08
CA LYS A 151 -2.97 -10.61 -3.67
C LYS A 151 -3.33 -11.75 -2.73
N ARG A 152 -4.50 -12.38 -2.91
CA ARG A 152 -4.87 -13.56 -2.13
C ARG A 152 -3.90 -14.73 -2.32
N THR A 153 -3.43 -14.95 -3.55
CA THR A 153 -2.45 -16.00 -3.85
C THR A 153 -1.13 -15.74 -3.12
N THR A 154 -0.63 -14.50 -3.10
CA THR A 154 0.61 -14.18 -2.37
C THR A 154 0.48 -14.38 -0.86
N GLU A 155 -0.69 -14.17 -0.26
CA GLU A 155 -0.94 -14.49 1.16
C GLU A 155 -0.81 -16.00 1.44
N ILE A 156 -1.33 -16.85 0.53
CA ILE A 156 -1.23 -18.30 0.66
C ILE A 156 0.24 -18.74 0.59
N TYR A 157 1.01 -18.18 -0.34
CA TYR A 157 2.45 -18.44 -0.43
C TYR A 157 3.22 -17.91 0.78
N ALA A 158 2.86 -16.72 1.31
CA ALA A 158 3.47 -16.17 2.51
C ALA A 158 3.34 -17.14 3.70
N GLN A 159 2.16 -17.70 3.92
CA GLN A 159 1.91 -18.69 4.96
C GLN A 159 2.69 -19.98 4.70
N LEU A 160 2.70 -20.49 3.45
CA LEU A 160 3.45 -21.67 3.06
C LEU A 160 4.96 -21.52 3.31
N TYR A 161 5.55 -20.39 2.91
CA TYR A 161 6.98 -20.13 3.11
C TYR A 161 7.35 -20.10 4.58
N THR A 162 6.50 -19.49 5.42
CA THR A 162 6.74 -19.45 6.86
C THR A 162 6.59 -20.82 7.52
N GLN A 163 5.55 -21.58 7.15
CA GLN A 163 5.25 -22.85 7.82
C GLN A 163 6.12 -24.02 7.37
N ALA A 164 6.51 -24.06 6.10
CA ALA A 164 7.14 -25.23 5.50
C ALA A 164 8.51 -24.97 4.86
N LEU A 165 8.83 -23.74 4.47
CA LEU A 165 10.04 -23.45 3.70
C LEU A 165 11.09 -22.63 4.45
N GLY A 166 10.81 -22.21 5.70
CA GLY A 166 11.78 -21.60 6.61
C GLY A 166 12.12 -20.14 6.33
N LEU A 167 11.24 -19.39 5.62
CA LEU A 167 11.33 -17.93 5.46
C LEU A 167 10.17 -17.27 6.21
N GLU A 168 10.46 -16.37 7.14
CA GLU A 168 9.42 -15.59 7.81
C GLU A 168 8.78 -14.60 6.83
N VAL A 169 7.48 -14.75 6.55
CA VAL A 169 6.72 -13.82 5.72
C VAL A 169 5.48 -13.31 6.46
N VAL A 170 5.20 -12.01 6.32
CA VAL A 170 4.02 -11.35 6.88
C VAL A 170 3.27 -10.64 5.75
N ALA A 171 1.96 -10.78 5.70
CA ALA A 171 1.13 -10.09 4.72
C ALA A 171 0.26 -9.02 5.38
N LEU A 172 0.23 -7.82 4.79
CA LEU A 172 -0.54 -6.69 5.28
C LEU A 172 -1.65 -6.33 4.27
N ARG A 173 -2.91 -6.56 4.64
CA ARG A 173 -4.08 -6.15 3.85
C ARG A 173 -4.33 -4.67 4.05
N TYR A 174 -3.77 -3.83 3.19
CA TYR A 174 -4.04 -2.39 3.24
C TYR A 174 -5.47 -2.10 2.83
N PHE A 175 -6.15 -1.29 3.63
CA PHE A 175 -7.41 -0.66 3.26
C PHE A 175 -7.13 0.58 2.39
N ASN A 176 -8.01 1.56 2.33
CA ASN A 176 -7.84 2.68 1.40
C ASN A 176 -6.76 3.65 1.88
N VAL A 177 -5.51 3.38 1.49
CA VAL A 177 -4.36 4.22 1.87
C VAL A 177 -4.44 5.57 1.17
N TYR A 178 -4.18 6.65 1.91
CA TYR A 178 -4.07 8.00 1.38
C TYR A 178 -2.90 8.75 2.03
N GLY A 179 -2.42 9.81 1.37
CA GLY A 179 -1.34 10.66 1.91
C GLY A 179 -0.47 11.31 0.84
N PRO A 180 0.57 12.05 1.25
CA PRO A 180 1.56 12.64 0.36
C PRO A 180 2.18 11.60 -0.60
N ARG A 181 2.59 12.03 -1.81
CA ARG A 181 3.15 11.21 -2.91
C ARG A 181 2.17 10.25 -3.57
N GLN A 182 0.89 10.22 -3.15
CA GLN A 182 -0.13 9.49 -3.88
C GLN A 182 -0.48 10.21 -5.19
N ARG A 183 -0.46 9.47 -6.31
CA ARG A 183 -0.65 10.04 -7.66
C ARG A 183 -2.11 10.35 -7.94
N PRO A 184 -2.45 11.61 -8.33
CA PRO A 184 -3.79 11.98 -8.79
C PRO A 184 -4.02 11.69 -10.27
N ASP A 185 -2.95 11.52 -11.04
CA ASP A 185 -2.92 11.44 -12.52
C ASP A 185 -3.11 10.02 -13.07
N SER A 186 -3.29 9.01 -12.23
CA SER A 186 -3.68 7.67 -12.66
C SER A 186 -5.15 7.67 -13.09
N MET A 187 -5.46 7.04 -14.21
CA MET A 187 -6.85 6.88 -14.70
C MET A 187 -7.77 6.22 -13.66
N TYR A 188 -7.17 5.47 -12.73
CA TYR A 188 -7.82 4.74 -11.65
C TYR A 188 -7.37 5.22 -10.26
N ALA A 189 -6.99 6.51 -10.15
CA ALA A 189 -6.57 7.08 -8.87
C ALA A 189 -7.67 6.98 -7.81
N ALA A 190 -7.24 6.88 -6.55
CA ALA A 190 -8.14 6.85 -5.41
C ALA A 190 -8.89 8.18 -5.23
N ALA A 191 -10.00 8.19 -4.48
CA ALA A 191 -10.83 9.37 -4.31
C ALA A 191 -10.06 10.57 -3.73
N VAL A 192 -9.26 10.37 -2.68
CA VAL A 192 -8.55 11.46 -2.00
C VAL A 192 -7.65 12.27 -2.95
N PRO A 193 -6.68 11.70 -3.68
CA PRO A 193 -5.81 12.50 -4.54
C PRO A 193 -6.57 13.15 -5.72
N ILE A 194 -7.63 12.52 -6.24
CA ILE A 194 -8.47 13.13 -7.29
C ILE A 194 -9.22 14.34 -6.73
N PHE A 195 -9.84 14.21 -5.56
CA PHE A 195 -10.63 15.26 -4.96
C PHE A 195 -9.74 16.47 -4.61
N VAL A 196 -8.62 16.23 -3.94
CA VAL A 196 -7.66 17.29 -3.60
C VAL A 196 -7.17 18.02 -4.86
N ARG A 197 -6.80 17.30 -5.92
CA ARG A 197 -6.35 17.93 -7.18
C ARG A 197 -7.43 18.80 -7.81
N ARG A 198 -8.68 18.30 -7.86
CA ARG A 198 -9.79 19.09 -8.44
C ARG A 198 -10.06 20.34 -7.64
N LEU A 199 -10.02 20.26 -6.32
CA LEU A 199 -10.23 21.42 -5.44
C LEU A 199 -9.10 22.44 -5.57
N LEU A 200 -7.85 21.99 -5.66
CA LEU A 200 -6.69 22.85 -5.96
C LEU A 200 -6.82 23.57 -7.31
N ASP A 201 -7.38 22.87 -8.32
CA ASP A 201 -7.64 23.45 -9.64
C ASP A 201 -8.89 24.37 -9.67
N GLY A 202 -9.60 24.55 -8.57
CA GLY A 202 -10.87 25.31 -8.51
C GLY A 202 -12.01 24.63 -9.29
N LYS A 203 -11.96 23.30 -9.49
CA LYS A 203 -12.94 22.53 -10.26
C LYS A 203 -13.86 21.73 -9.33
N PRO A 204 -15.14 21.52 -9.70
CA PRO A 204 -16.04 20.71 -8.91
C PRO A 204 -15.56 19.26 -8.82
N VAL A 205 -15.71 18.64 -7.65
CA VAL A 205 -15.49 17.22 -7.47
C VAL A 205 -16.63 16.42 -8.10
N THR A 206 -16.32 15.30 -8.73
CA THR A 206 -17.33 14.38 -9.26
C THR A 206 -17.56 13.25 -8.27
N VAL A 207 -18.77 13.14 -7.73
CA VAL A 207 -19.23 12.05 -6.87
C VAL A 207 -20.02 11.06 -7.72
N TYR A 208 -19.57 9.80 -7.77
CA TYR A 208 -20.29 8.74 -8.45
C TYR A 208 -21.31 8.09 -7.48
N GLY A 209 -22.57 7.97 -7.90
CA GLY A 209 -23.65 7.52 -7.02
C GLY A 209 -24.19 8.63 -6.13
N ASP A 210 -24.66 8.27 -4.96
CA ASP A 210 -25.24 9.19 -3.96
C ASP A 210 -24.22 9.78 -2.96
N GLY A 211 -22.97 9.33 -3.02
CA GLY A 211 -21.92 9.73 -2.09
C GLY A 211 -21.99 9.06 -0.71
N GLY A 212 -22.98 8.17 -0.52
CA GLY A 212 -23.13 7.39 0.72
C GLY A 212 -22.20 6.19 0.81
N GLN A 213 -21.49 5.83 -0.27
CA GLN A 213 -20.53 4.72 -0.25
C GLN A 213 -19.39 5.03 0.73
N THR A 214 -18.97 4.00 1.48
CA THR A 214 -18.01 4.15 2.55
C THR A 214 -16.68 3.47 2.27
N ARG A 215 -15.62 4.03 2.84
CA ARG A 215 -14.27 3.46 2.82
C ARG A 215 -13.62 3.61 4.20
N ASP A 216 -12.79 2.66 4.54
CA ASP A 216 -11.84 2.78 5.64
C ASP A 216 -10.58 3.46 5.09
N LEU A 217 -10.41 4.73 5.41
CA LEU A 217 -9.32 5.58 4.94
C LEU A 217 -8.18 5.58 5.95
N ILE A 218 -7.06 4.97 5.61
CA ILE A 218 -5.87 4.92 6.47
C ILE A 218 -4.74 5.78 5.91
N ASN A 219 -4.10 6.56 6.78
CA ASN A 219 -2.98 7.41 6.38
C ASN A 219 -1.73 6.58 6.07
N VAL A 220 -0.93 7.00 5.09
CA VAL A 220 0.29 6.32 4.67
C VAL A 220 1.32 6.20 5.80
N HIS A 221 1.38 7.14 6.74
CA HIS A 221 2.29 7.06 7.89
C HIS A 221 1.94 5.91 8.83
N ASP A 222 0.65 5.64 9.03
CA ASP A 222 0.20 4.46 9.78
C ASP A 222 0.54 3.16 9.04
N VAL A 223 0.40 3.13 7.71
CA VAL A 223 0.81 1.98 6.90
C VAL A 223 2.31 1.72 7.01
N VAL A 224 3.14 2.77 6.96
CA VAL A 224 4.59 2.65 7.19
C VAL A 224 4.87 2.09 8.58
N ARG A 225 4.22 2.61 9.62
CA ARG A 225 4.39 2.13 10.98
C ARG A 225 3.98 0.66 11.13
N ALA A 226 2.88 0.25 10.47
CA ALA A 226 2.45 -1.15 10.42
C ALA A 226 3.52 -2.07 9.80
N ASN A 227 4.14 -1.64 8.69
CA ASN A 227 5.23 -2.35 8.05
C ASN A 227 6.42 -2.55 9.00
N LEU A 228 6.86 -1.48 9.65
CA LEU A 228 7.99 -1.54 10.58
C LEU A 228 7.69 -2.46 11.76
N VAL A 229 6.51 -2.34 12.38
CA VAL A 229 6.08 -3.23 13.45
C VAL A 229 6.03 -4.69 12.98
N ALA A 230 5.42 -4.98 11.83
CA ALA A 230 5.34 -6.32 11.27
C ALA A 230 6.72 -6.91 10.96
N SER A 231 7.69 -6.08 10.59
CA SER A 231 9.06 -6.52 10.27
C SER A 231 9.86 -6.97 11.50
N GLU A 232 9.50 -6.52 12.69
CA GLU A 232 10.26 -6.79 13.93
C GLU A 232 9.49 -7.63 14.96
N HIS A 233 8.15 -7.52 14.98
CA HIS A 233 7.36 -8.16 16.01
C HIS A 233 7.41 -9.70 15.93
N PRO A 234 7.69 -10.43 17.05
CA PRO A 234 7.92 -11.88 17.04
C PRO A 234 6.67 -12.70 16.68
N LYS A 235 5.47 -12.16 16.88
CA LYS A 235 4.20 -12.85 16.55
C LYS A 235 3.71 -12.56 15.13
N ALA A 236 4.41 -11.73 14.35
CA ALA A 236 3.97 -11.36 13.01
C ALA A 236 4.10 -12.47 11.95
N PRO A 237 5.20 -13.27 11.91
CA PRO A 237 5.41 -14.24 10.85
C PRO A 237 4.27 -15.23 10.66
N GLY A 238 3.94 -15.52 9.38
CA GLY A 238 2.89 -16.46 8.98
C GLY A 238 1.47 -15.92 9.10
N ASN A 239 1.31 -14.69 9.59
CA ASN A 239 0.00 -14.07 9.73
C ASN A 239 -0.30 -13.08 8.60
N VAL A 240 -1.59 -12.82 8.44
CA VAL A 240 -2.14 -11.78 7.58
C VAL A 240 -2.85 -10.78 8.49
N PHE A 241 -2.61 -9.48 8.32
CA PHE A 241 -3.21 -8.44 9.16
C PHE A 241 -3.97 -7.42 8.32
N ASN A 242 -5.15 -7.03 8.77
CA ASN A 242 -5.83 -5.85 8.27
C ASN A 242 -5.12 -4.59 8.79
N ILE A 243 -4.72 -3.74 7.88
CA ILE A 243 -4.15 -2.43 8.18
C ILE A 243 -5.18 -1.38 7.81
N CYS A 244 -5.93 -0.98 8.82
CA CYS A 244 -7.15 -0.18 8.71
C CYS A 244 -7.34 0.66 9.97
N THR A 245 -8.30 1.59 9.91
CA THR A 245 -8.68 2.43 11.07
C THR A 245 -9.82 1.83 11.88
N GLY A 246 -10.66 0.99 11.26
CA GLY A 246 -11.93 0.53 11.82
C GLY A 246 -13.04 1.58 11.71
N GLN A 247 -12.80 2.69 11.00
CA GLN A 247 -13.76 3.77 10.83
C GLN A 247 -14.33 3.78 9.41
N GLU A 248 -15.63 3.85 9.32
CA GLU A 248 -16.37 3.91 8.07
C GLU A 248 -16.59 5.36 7.67
N THR A 249 -15.84 5.85 6.65
CA THR A 249 -15.95 7.22 6.15
C THR A 249 -16.76 7.23 4.86
N ARG A 250 -17.90 7.97 4.83
CA ARG A 250 -18.65 8.20 3.58
C ARG A 250 -17.89 9.17 2.67
N LEU A 251 -18.09 9.07 1.36
CA LEU A 251 -17.49 10.05 0.44
C LEU A 251 -17.95 11.48 0.71
N LEU A 252 -19.19 11.69 1.19
CA LEU A 252 -19.69 13.00 1.57
C LEU A 252 -18.97 13.54 2.81
N ASP A 253 -18.71 12.69 3.83
CA ASP A 253 -17.95 13.10 5.03
C ASP A 253 -16.51 13.51 4.66
N LEU A 254 -15.88 12.75 3.74
CA LEU A 254 -14.56 13.11 3.21
C LEU A 254 -14.59 14.49 2.52
N LEU A 255 -15.65 14.78 1.76
CA LEU A 255 -15.81 16.07 1.10
C LEU A 255 -16.04 17.21 2.09
N GLU A 256 -16.81 17.01 3.15
CA GLU A 256 -17.01 18.01 4.21
C GLU A 256 -15.66 18.43 4.81
N VAL A 257 -14.81 17.46 5.21
CA VAL A 257 -13.47 17.75 5.74
C VAL A 257 -12.60 18.48 4.72
N LEU A 258 -12.65 18.08 3.44
CA LEU A 258 -11.90 18.77 2.40
C LEU A 258 -12.41 20.20 2.16
N TYR A 259 -13.71 20.44 2.18
CA TYR A 259 -14.28 21.77 1.97
C TYR A 259 -13.90 22.76 3.08
N ASP A 260 -13.71 22.28 4.31
CA ASP A 260 -13.16 23.10 5.39
C ASP A 260 -11.72 23.57 5.10
N LEU A 261 -10.97 22.81 4.30
CA LEU A 261 -9.60 23.15 3.90
C LEU A 261 -9.55 24.03 2.63
N PHE A 262 -10.64 24.11 1.87
CA PHE A 262 -10.72 24.80 0.58
C PHE A 262 -11.89 25.80 0.55
N PRO A 263 -11.75 27.03 1.09
CA PRO A 263 -12.81 28.01 1.02
C PRO A 263 -13.12 28.42 -0.43
N ASN A 264 -14.40 28.60 -0.74
CA ASN A 264 -14.89 29.09 -2.04
C ASN A 264 -14.68 28.15 -3.24
N VAL A 265 -14.76 26.84 -3.03
CA VAL A 265 -14.74 25.86 -4.11
C VAL A 265 -16.15 25.53 -4.62
N PRO A 266 -16.29 25.08 -5.88
CA PRO A 266 -17.59 24.71 -6.43
C PRO A 266 -18.21 23.51 -5.71
N GLU A 267 -19.54 23.46 -5.66
CA GLU A 267 -20.31 22.32 -5.20
C GLU A 267 -19.99 21.04 -6.00
N PRO A 268 -20.10 19.84 -5.40
CA PRO A 268 -19.83 18.59 -6.09
C PRO A 268 -20.87 18.32 -7.19
N VAL A 269 -20.44 17.64 -8.24
CA VAL A 269 -21.32 17.17 -9.32
C VAL A 269 -21.53 15.68 -9.16
N PHE A 270 -22.80 15.25 -9.14
CA PHE A 270 -23.16 13.85 -9.02
C PHE A 270 -23.25 13.19 -10.39
N ALA A 271 -22.71 11.98 -10.51
CA ALA A 271 -22.71 11.16 -11.71
C ALA A 271 -23.29 9.76 -11.41
N LYS A 272 -23.61 9.00 -12.46
CA LYS A 272 -24.08 7.61 -12.29
C LYS A 272 -23.09 6.75 -11.52
N PRO A 273 -23.56 5.80 -10.68
CA PRO A 273 -22.69 4.86 -9.98
C PRO A 273 -21.75 4.12 -10.93
N ARG A 274 -20.54 3.82 -10.50
CA ARG A 274 -19.61 2.98 -11.25
C ARG A 274 -20.01 1.51 -11.10
N ALA A 275 -20.02 0.77 -12.20
CA ALA A 275 -20.27 -0.67 -12.16
C ALA A 275 -19.15 -1.38 -11.36
N GLY A 276 -19.53 -2.27 -10.44
CA GLY A 276 -18.58 -3.04 -9.63
C GLY A 276 -17.92 -2.25 -8.48
N ASP A 277 -18.40 -1.05 -8.16
CA ASP A 277 -17.92 -0.31 -6.99
C ASP A 277 -18.54 -0.90 -5.72
N ILE A 278 -17.71 -1.35 -4.79
CA ILE A 278 -18.13 -1.86 -3.47
C ILE A 278 -18.77 -0.70 -2.69
N TYR A 279 -20.00 -0.90 -2.20
CA TYR A 279 -20.70 0.19 -1.50
C TYR A 279 -20.15 0.44 -0.10
N ARG A 280 -19.85 -0.62 0.68
CA ARG A 280 -19.30 -0.49 2.05
C ARG A 280 -18.02 -1.28 2.21
N SER A 281 -17.00 -0.64 2.80
CA SER A 281 -15.74 -1.29 3.11
C SER A 281 -15.13 -0.70 4.39
N VAL A 282 -15.10 -1.50 5.46
CA VAL A 282 -14.46 -1.17 6.74
C VAL A 282 -13.83 -2.42 7.33
N GLY A 283 -12.59 -2.31 7.82
CA GLY A 283 -11.86 -3.40 8.45
C GLY A 283 -11.97 -3.42 9.97
N SER A 284 -11.75 -4.59 10.61
CA SER A 284 -11.47 -4.66 12.04
C SER A 284 -9.96 -4.54 12.26
N PRO A 285 -9.49 -3.56 13.07
CA PRO A 285 -8.09 -3.44 13.46
C PRO A 285 -7.71 -4.35 14.63
N ASP A 286 -8.64 -5.13 15.17
CA ASP A 286 -8.47 -5.78 16.46
C ASP A 286 -7.42 -6.90 16.44
N PHE A 287 -7.30 -7.65 15.36
CA PHE A 287 -6.30 -8.71 15.27
C PHE A 287 -4.88 -8.14 15.23
N ALA A 288 -4.65 -7.07 14.45
CA ALA A 288 -3.36 -6.38 14.44
C ALA A 288 -3.03 -5.78 15.83
N ALA A 289 -4.01 -5.18 16.51
CA ALA A 289 -3.83 -4.65 17.85
C ALA A 289 -3.47 -5.74 18.87
N GLN A 290 -4.13 -6.90 18.82
CA GLN A 290 -3.91 -7.99 19.75
C GLN A 290 -2.58 -8.73 19.52
N MET A 291 -2.21 -8.91 18.25
CA MET A 291 -1.08 -9.75 17.88
C MET A 291 0.25 -9.01 17.80
N ILE A 292 0.21 -7.78 17.29
CA ILE A 292 1.42 -6.99 17.00
C ILE A 292 1.37 -5.57 17.57
N ASP A 293 0.47 -5.30 18.51
CA ASP A 293 0.33 -4.01 19.20
C ASP A 293 0.17 -2.81 18.24
N PHE A 294 -0.48 -3.04 17.07
CA PHE A 294 -0.67 -1.99 16.06
C PHE A 294 -2.11 -1.47 16.06
N ARG A 295 -2.26 -0.14 16.11
CA ARG A 295 -3.49 0.60 15.76
C ARG A 295 -3.10 1.86 14.97
N SER A 296 -3.98 2.33 14.08
CA SER A 296 -3.80 3.62 13.41
C SER A 296 -3.87 4.79 14.42
N GLU A 297 -3.10 5.84 14.18
CA GLU A 297 -2.99 7.01 15.07
C GLU A 297 -3.32 8.32 14.38
N VAL A 298 -3.11 8.41 13.05
CA VAL A 298 -3.32 9.63 12.28
C VAL A 298 -4.82 9.81 12.01
N SER A 299 -5.38 10.92 12.47
CA SER A 299 -6.77 11.27 12.17
C SER A 299 -6.97 11.63 10.69
N LEU A 300 -8.20 11.49 10.19
CA LEU A 300 -8.52 11.85 8.79
C LEU A 300 -8.19 13.31 8.50
N GLU A 301 -8.55 14.22 9.42
CA GLU A 301 -8.30 15.65 9.27
C GLU A 301 -6.81 15.99 9.18
N GLU A 302 -5.99 15.44 10.07
CA GLU A 302 -4.53 15.67 10.07
C GLU A 302 -3.89 15.15 8.80
N GLY A 303 -4.23 13.91 8.40
CA GLY A 303 -3.70 13.30 7.18
C GLY A 303 -4.13 14.03 5.90
N LEU A 304 -5.37 14.56 5.84
CA LEU A 304 -5.83 15.37 4.71
C LEU A 304 -5.14 16.73 4.65
N LYS A 305 -4.94 17.40 5.79
CA LYS A 305 -4.17 18.65 5.84
C LYS A 305 -2.76 18.48 5.28
N GLU A 306 -2.06 17.43 5.69
CA GLU A 306 -0.72 17.12 5.19
C GLU A 306 -0.76 16.80 3.69
N THR A 307 -1.73 16.00 3.23
CA THR A 307 -1.88 15.64 1.82
C THR A 307 -2.11 16.86 0.94
N VAL A 308 -3.00 17.77 1.37
CA VAL A 308 -3.28 19.03 0.68
C VAL A 308 -2.03 19.91 0.63
N ALA A 309 -1.35 20.10 1.75
CA ALA A 309 -0.13 20.91 1.82
C ALA A 309 0.97 20.38 0.87
N TRP A 310 1.13 19.04 0.81
CA TRP A 310 2.08 18.42 -0.11
C TRP A 310 1.71 18.62 -1.59
N MET A 311 0.41 18.57 -1.93
CA MET A 311 -0.04 18.72 -3.32
C MET A 311 -0.07 20.17 -3.83
N GLN A 312 0.10 21.15 -2.94
CA GLN A 312 0.19 22.60 -3.28
C GLN A 312 1.59 23.00 -3.75
N VAL A 313 2.60 22.25 -3.45
CA VAL A 313 4.02 22.43 -3.84
C VAL A 313 4.29 21.74 -5.17
#